data_737092c2efa36576890e4d720e839e77
#
_entry.id   737092c2efa36576890e4d720e839e77
#
_cell.length_a   1.000
_cell.length_b   1.000
_cell.length_c   1.000
_cell.angle_alpha   90.00
_cell.angle_beta   90.00
_cell.angle_gamma   90.00
#
_symmetry.space_group_name_H-M   'P 1'
#
loop_
_entity.id
_entity.type
_entity.pdbx_description
1 polymer ?
#
loop_
_entity_poly.entity_id
_entity_poly.type
_entity_poly.pdbx_seq_one_letter_code
_entity_poly.pdbx_strand_id
1 'polypeptide(L)'
;MDNFNVYKDIQARTGGEIYIGVVGPVRTGKSTFIKRFMELLVLPAMEDENLRNLSRDELPQSAAGKTIMTTEPKFIPKEAASINLADGIEAKVRVIDCVGFMVDGAAGHVENGEERLVKTPWFDYDIPFTQAAEIGTRKVINDHSTIGIVVTTDGTIGEIKRPGYIAAEKQTIDELKKLGKPFVVLLNSTKPYSDETARLAREMSESYGVSVLPVNCEQLKKEDVFHILERVLKEFPVTEMDFHIPKWLEILPSTHWLKAQVIQAARNVIQKVTHMKDVSEELEQQHTDTIRSMNIRNMQMADGRVGVQVDMDDSYYYQIL
;
A
#
# COMPACT_ATOMS: atom_id res chain seq x y z
N MET A 1 -6.33 4.34 25.51
CA MET A 1 -5.52 3.84 24.38
C MET A 1 -6.46 3.01 23.54
N ASP A 2 -6.90 3.54 22.39
CA ASP A 2 -7.68 2.75 21.45
C ASP A 2 -6.82 1.57 21.01
N ASN A 3 -7.36 0.36 21.17
CA ASN A 3 -6.67 -0.86 20.75
C ASN A 3 -6.49 -0.81 19.23
N PHE A 4 -5.30 -0.40 18.79
CA PHE A 4 -4.92 -0.45 17.38
C PHE A 4 -4.97 -1.90 16.90
N ASN A 5 -5.92 -2.18 16.03
CA ASN A 5 -6.10 -3.49 15.42
C ASN A 5 -6.08 -3.33 13.90
N VAL A 6 -4.95 -3.65 13.29
CA VAL A 6 -4.70 -3.52 11.84
C VAL A 6 -5.82 -4.14 11.01
N TYR A 7 -6.30 -5.30 11.41
CA TYR A 7 -7.33 -6.01 10.63
C TYR A 7 -8.68 -5.31 10.68
N LYS A 8 -9.07 -4.80 11.87
CA LYS A 8 -10.31 -4.03 12.05
C LYS A 8 -10.27 -2.73 11.26
N ASP A 9 -9.14 -2.05 11.28
CA ASP A 9 -8.98 -0.77 10.60
C ASP A 9 -8.99 -0.93 9.08
N ILE A 10 -8.33 -1.97 8.54
CA ILE A 10 -8.42 -2.30 7.11
C ILE A 10 -9.84 -2.69 6.71
N GLN A 11 -10.52 -3.51 7.51
CA GLN A 11 -11.91 -3.88 7.26
C GLN A 11 -12.80 -2.64 7.14
N ALA A 12 -12.69 -1.70 8.08
CA ALA A 12 -13.46 -0.46 8.06
C ALA A 12 -13.16 0.40 6.82
N ARG A 13 -11.86 0.55 6.47
CA ARG A 13 -11.41 1.32 5.31
C ARG A 13 -11.86 0.75 3.97
N THR A 14 -12.05 -0.55 3.89
CA THR A 14 -12.43 -1.25 2.65
C THR A 14 -13.90 -1.66 2.63
N GLY A 15 -14.69 -1.27 3.63
CA GLY A 15 -16.10 -1.67 3.74
C GLY A 15 -16.28 -3.18 3.93
N GLY A 16 -15.29 -3.88 4.50
CA GLY A 16 -15.30 -5.32 4.71
C GLY A 16 -14.87 -6.16 3.51
N GLU A 17 -14.52 -5.53 2.39
CA GLU A 17 -14.05 -6.21 1.17
C GLU A 17 -12.61 -5.84 0.87
N ILE A 18 -11.67 -6.71 1.24
CA ILE A 18 -10.22 -6.51 1.10
C ILE A 18 -9.75 -7.14 -0.20
N TYR A 19 -9.76 -6.37 -1.29
CA TYR A 19 -9.30 -6.83 -2.60
C TYR A 19 -7.90 -6.29 -2.87
N ILE A 20 -6.90 -7.18 -2.79
CA ILE A 20 -5.49 -6.85 -2.90
C ILE A 20 -5.00 -7.09 -4.31
N GLY A 21 -4.73 -6.03 -5.05
CA GLY A 21 -4.06 -6.11 -6.35
C GLY A 21 -2.55 -6.23 -6.19
N VAL A 22 -1.96 -7.37 -6.53
CA VAL A 22 -0.52 -7.56 -6.51
C VAL A 22 0.05 -7.30 -7.89
N VAL A 23 0.73 -6.17 -8.03
CA VAL A 23 1.17 -5.62 -9.31
C VAL A 23 2.67 -5.37 -9.31
N GLY A 24 3.22 -4.92 -10.43
CA GLY A 24 4.65 -4.61 -10.54
C GLY A 24 5.29 -5.26 -11.76
N PRO A 25 6.60 -5.09 -11.97
CA PRO A 25 7.32 -5.69 -13.09
C PRO A 25 7.22 -7.22 -13.10
N VAL A 26 7.34 -7.83 -14.26
CA VAL A 26 7.41 -9.30 -14.36
C VAL A 26 8.61 -9.85 -13.59
N ARG A 27 8.50 -11.09 -13.07
CA ARG A 27 9.59 -11.83 -12.38
C ARG A 27 10.13 -11.19 -11.10
N THR A 28 9.35 -10.38 -10.42
CA THR A 28 9.73 -9.76 -9.14
C THR A 28 9.33 -10.57 -7.91
N GLY A 29 8.64 -11.70 -8.08
CA GLY A 29 8.17 -12.54 -6.97
C GLY A 29 6.72 -12.28 -6.55
N LYS A 30 5.88 -11.65 -7.39
CA LYS A 30 4.45 -11.42 -7.12
C LYS A 30 3.72 -12.69 -6.70
N SER A 31 3.79 -13.73 -7.51
CA SER A 31 3.11 -15.00 -7.25
C SER A 31 3.64 -15.71 -5.99
N THR A 32 4.93 -15.54 -5.67
CA THR A 32 5.52 -16.02 -4.41
C THR A 32 4.94 -15.28 -3.22
N PHE A 33 4.85 -13.96 -3.29
CA PHE A 33 4.21 -13.14 -2.26
C PHE A 33 2.75 -13.56 -2.07
N ILE A 34 1.97 -13.69 -3.15
CA ILE A 34 0.56 -14.11 -3.09
C ILE A 34 0.42 -15.45 -2.37
N LYS A 35 1.21 -16.44 -2.78
CA LYS A 35 1.20 -17.76 -2.16
C LYS A 35 1.46 -17.66 -0.65
N ARG A 36 2.52 -16.97 -0.23
CA ARG A 36 2.87 -16.81 1.19
C ARG A 36 1.82 -16.03 1.97
N PHE A 37 1.29 -14.96 1.41
CA PHE A 37 0.21 -14.17 2.01
C PHE A 37 -1.04 -15.04 2.27
N MET A 38 -1.46 -15.82 1.27
CA MET A 38 -2.60 -16.74 1.39
C MET A 38 -2.35 -17.83 2.45
N GLU A 39 -1.17 -18.45 2.44
CA GLU A 39 -0.78 -19.50 3.41
C GLU A 39 -0.71 -18.99 4.84
N LEU A 40 -0.25 -17.74 5.05
CA LEU A 40 -0.02 -17.18 6.38
C LEU A 40 -1.27 -16.52 6.99
N LEU A 41 -2.11 -15.92 6.17
CA LEU A 41 -3.24 -15.13 6.65
C LEU A 41 -4.61 -15.70 6.24
N VAL A 42 -4.84 -15.94 4.95
CA VAL A 42 -6.19 -16.21 4.43
C VAL A 42 -6.60 -17.65 4.70
N LEU A 43 -5.80 -18.63 4.26
CA LEU A 43 -6.15 -20.05 4.42
C LEU A 43 -6.34 -20.49 5.89
N PRO A 44 -5.49 -20.06 6.86
CA PRO A 44 -5.72 -20.38 8.26
C PRO A 44 -6.98 -19.78 8.87
N ALA A 45 -7.45 -18.67 8.33
CA ALA A 45 -8.62 -17.93 8.81
C ALA A 45 -9.94 -18.34 8.12
N MET A 46 -9.89 -19.26 7.15
CA MET A 46 -11.08 -19.81 6.49
C MET A 46 -11.66 -20.95 7.34
N GLU A 47 -12.95 -20.85 7.66
CA GLU A 47 -13.67 -21.86 8.45
C GLU A 47 -14.06 -23.09 7.60
N ASP A 48 -14.50 -22.86 6.35
CA ASP A 48 -14.90 -23.94 5.44
C ASP A 48 -13.68 -24.67 4.87
N GLU A 49 -13.54 -25.95 5.23
CA GLU A 49 -12.42 -26.79 4.80
C GLU A 49 -12.40 -27.08 3.30
N ASN A 50 -13.57 -27.21 2.67
CA ASN A 50 -13.67 -27.46 1.24
C ASN A 50 -13.23 -26.21 0.44
N LEU A 51 -13.70 -25.03 0.84
CA LEU A 51 -13.27 -23.76 0.23
C LEU A 51 -11.79 -23.50 0.47
N ARG A 52 -11.27 -23.85 1.66
CA ARG A 52 -9.83 -23.74 1.97
C ARG A 52 -8.98 -24.64 1.07
N ASN A 53 -9.38 -25.88 0.85
CA ASN A 53 -8.67 -26.81 -0.03
C ASN A 53 -8.74 -26.34 -1.49
N LEU A 54 -9.92 -25.93 -1.97
CA LEU A 54 -10.07 -25.35 -3.30
C LEU A 54 -9.18 -24.10 -3.48
N SER A 55 -9.18 -23.20 -2.52
CA SER A 55 -8.34 -22.00 -2.55
C SER A 55 -6.84 -22.33 -2.55
N ARG A 56 -6.44 -23.42 -1.88
CA ARG A 56 -5.05 -23.92 -1.91
C ARG A 56 -4.67 -24.42 -3.30
N ASP A 57 -5.55 -25.10 -4.01
CA ASP A 57 -5.31 -25.59 -5.38
C ASP A 57 -5.25 -24.41 -6.40
N GLU A 58 -5.90 -23.31 -6.09
CA GLU A 58 -5.89 -22.09 -6.91
C GLU A 58 -4.61 -21.25 -6.72
N LEU A 59 -3.78 -21.53 -5.72
CA LEU A 59 -2.55 -20.78 -5.49
C LEU A 59 -1.62 -20.78 -6.73
N PRO A 60 -0.90 -19.67 -6.97
CA PRO A 60 0.06 -19.64 -8.04
C PRO A 60 1.15 -20.68 -7.79
N GLN A 61 1.40 -21.52 -8.78
CA GLN A 61 2.58 -22.38 -8.76
C GLN A 61 3.80 -21.52 -9.06
N SER A 62 4.80 -21.54 -8.17
CA SER A 62 6.08 -20.88 -8.42
C SER A 62 6.77 -21.59 -9.58
N ALA A 63 6.54 -21.11 -10.80
CA ALA A 63 7.18 -21.67 -11.96
C ALA A 63 8.66 -21.25 -11.94
N ALA A 64 9.55 -22.19 -11.65
CA ALA A 64 10.96 -22.10 -12.00
C ALA A 64 11.19 -22.01 -13.54
N GLY A 65 10.10 -22.01 -14.32
CA GLY A 65 10.07 -21.96 -15.77
C GLY A 65 10.19 -20.54 -16.33
N LYS A 66 10.90 -20.44 -17.45
CA LYS A 66 11.18 -19.18 -18.15
C LYS A 66 9.97 -18.56 -18.88
N THR A 67 8.87 -19.27 -19.02
CA THR A 67 7.74 -18.87 -19.89
C THR A 67 6.56 -18.35 -19.05
N ILE A 68 6.11 -17.13 -19.33
CA ILE A 68 4.89 -16.55 -18.78
C ILE A 68 3.72 -17.14 -19.55
N MET A 69 2.77 -17.80 -18.87
CA MET A 69 1.74 -18.62 -19.50
C MET A 69 0.41 -17.89 -19.74
N THR A 70 0.04 -16.93 -18.93
CA THR A 70 -1.27 -16.25 -18.99
C THR A 70 -1.11 -14.74 -18.94
N THR A 71 -2.02 -14.03 -19.61
CA THR A 71 -2.09 -12.55 -19.64
C THR A 71 -3.23 -12.00 -18.80
N GLU A 72 -4.19 -12.86 -18.44
CA GLU A 72 -5.38 -12.47 -17.69
C GLU A 72 -5.10 -12.36 -16.19
N PRO A 73 -5.73 -11.40 -15.51
CA PRO A 73 -5.74 -11.35 -14.05
C PRO A 73 -6.30 -12.64 -13.45
N LYS A 74 -5.60 -13.18 -12.45
CA LYS A 74 -6.04 -14.36 -11.72
C LYS A 74 -6.54 -13.96 -10.34
N PHE A 75 -7.80 -14.24 -10.06
CA PHE A 75 -8.44 -13.99 -8.77
C PHE A 75 -8.23 -15.20 -7.84
N ILE A 76 -7.74 -14.97 -6.64
CA ILE A 76 -7.35 -16.00 -5.67
C ILE A 76 -7.92 -15.65 -4.28
N PRO A 77 -8.86 -16.40 -3.78
CA PRO A 77 -9.67 -17.40 -4.50
C PRO A 77 -10.57 -16.76 -5.56
N LYS A 78 -11.16 -17.56 -6.45
CA LYS A 78 -12.09 -17.08 -7.50
C LYS A 78 -13.24 -16.28 -6.93
N GLU A 79 -13.84 -16.77 -5.86
CA GLU A 79 -14.81 -16.03 -5.05
C GLU A 79 -14.12 -15.52 -3.79
N ALA A 80 -14.47 -14.29 -3.36
CA ALA A 80 -13.86 -13.71 -2.18
C ALA A 80 -14.11 -14.59 -0.96
N ALA A 81 -13.04 -14.99 -0.29
CA ALA A 81 -13.11 -15.83 0.90
C ALA A 81 -13.58 -15.02 2.09
N SER A 82 -14.66 -15.46 2.75
CA SER A 82 -14.99 -14.98 4.07
C SER A 82 -14.01 -15.58 5.06
N ILE A 83 -13.31 -14.72 5.78
CA ILE A 83 -12.32 -15.11 6.78
C ILE A 83 -12.65 -14.45 8.11
N ASN A 84 -12.34 -15.18 9.17
CA ASN A 84 -12.39 -14.66 10.52
C ASN A 84 -10.97 -14.32 10.97
N LEU A 85 -10.68 -13.02 11.01
CA LEU A 85 -9.41 -12.49 11.47
C LEU A 85 -9.39 -12.46 13.01
N ALA A 86 -8.23 -12.13 13.58
CA ALA A 86 -8.10 -12.00 15.04
C ALA A 86 -9.18 -11.07 15.61
N ASP A 87 -9.64 -11.39 16.83
CA ASP A 87 -10.67 -10.64 17.57
C ASP A 87 -12.10 -10.68 16.95
N GLY A 88 -12.41 -11.72 16.16
CA GLY A 88 -13.75 -11.93 15.58
C GLY A 88 -14.10 -10.96 14.45
N ILE A 89 -13.11 -10.40 13.78
CA ILE A 89 -13.28 -9.50 12.65
C ILE A 89 -13.54 -10.33 11.39
N GLU A 90 -14.75 -10.27 10.85
CA GLU A 90 -15.09 -10.90 9.59
C GLU A 90 -14.75 -9.97 8.42
N ALA A 91 -14.06 -10.49 7.42
CA ALA A 91 -13.78 -9.78 6.18
C ALA A 91 -13.84 -10.73 4.98
N LYS A 92 -14.16 -10.18 3.81
CA LYS A 92 -14.02 -10.87 2.53
C LYS A 92 -12.69 -10.50 1.93
N VAL A 93 -11.81 -11.49 1.72
CA VAL A 93 -10.48 -11.27 1.15
C VAL A 93 -10.35 -11.94 -0.20
N ARG A 94 -9.73 -11.24 -1.11
CA ARG A 94 -9.40 -11.71 -2.45
C ARG A 94 -8.08 -11.09 -2.88
N VAL A 95 -7.17 -11.92 -3.34
CA VAL A 95 -5.90 -11.46 -3.93
C VAL A 95 -5.98 -11.60 -5.44
N ILE A 96 -5.45 -10.63 -6.15
CA ILE A 96 -5.53 -10.59 -7.60
C ILE A 96 -4.10 -10.57 -8.14
N ASP A 97 -3.72 -11.65 -8.82
CA ASP A 97 -2.44 -11.77 -9.51
C ASP A 97 -2.54 -11.23 -10.94
N CYS A 98 -1.48 -10.60 -11.42
CA CYS A 98 -1.34 -10.19 -12.81
C CYS A 98 0.05 -10.51 -13.32
N VAL A 99 0.22 -10.49 -14.63
CA VAL A 99 1.53 -10.68 -15.26
C VAL A 99 2.50 -9.60 -14.82
N GLY A 100 2.07 -8.35 -14.85
CA GLY A 100 2.91 -7.18 -14.60
C GLY A 100 3.44 -6.56 -15.89
N PHE A 101 4.04 -5.38 -15.75
CA PHE A 101 4.69 -4.70 -16.87
C PHE A 101 5.97 -5.42 -17.27
N MET A 102 6.20 -5.50 -18.59
CA MET A 102 7.39 -6.16 -19.14
C MET A 102 8.66 -5.39 -18.80
N VAL A 103 9.74 -6.13 -18.68
CA VAL A 103 11.10 -5.59 -18.40
C VAL A 103 12.08 -6.05 -19.46
N ASP A 104 13.09 -5.26 -19.69
CA ASP A 104 14.16 -5.61 -20.62
C ASP A 104 14.88 -6.89 -20.16
N GLY A 105 15.03 -7.84 -21.08
CA GLY A 105 15.64 -9.14 -20.78
C GLY A 105 14.69 -10.20 -20.21
N ALA A 106 13.40 -9.91 -20.04
CA ALA A 106 12.42 -10.93 -19.71
C ALA A 106 12.18 -11.87 -20.91
N ALA A 107 12.27 -13.17 -20.67
CA ALA A 107 11.97 -14.18 -21.68
C ALA A 107 10.48 -14.58 -21.65
N GLY A 108 9.94 -15.03 -22.79
CA GLY A 108 8.59 -15.63 -22.91
C GLY A 108 7.56 -14.74 -23.61
N HIS A 109 7.92 -13.53 -24.01
CA HIS A 109 7.09 -12.65 -24.84
C HIS A 109 7.42 -12.80 -26.36
N VAL A 110 8.54 -13.44 -26.70
CA VAL A 110 8.98 -13.71 -28.08
C VAL A 110 8.96 -15.20 -28.34
N GLU A 111 8.41 -15.61 -29.47
CA GLU A 111 8.40 -16.97 -30.00
C GLU A 111 8.84 -16.95 -31.45
N ASN A 112 9.81 -17.79 -31.82
CA ASN A 112 10.39 -17.84 -33.19
C ASN A 112 10.94 -16.50 -33.73
N GLY A 113 11.36 -15.60 -32.84
CA GLY A 113 11.93 -14.30 -33.23
C GLY A 113 10.89 -13.18 -33.40
N GLU A 114 9.61 -13.49 -33.28
CA GLU A 114 8.51 -12.54 -33.33
C GLU A 114 7.80 -12.43 -31.97
N GLU A 115 7.15 -11.29 -31.71
CA GLU A 115 6.37 -11.13 -30.48
C GLU A 115 5.17 -12.08 -30.47
N ARG A 116 5.01 -12.80 -29.37
CA ARG A 116 3.92 -13.78 -29.21
C ARG A 116 2.56 -13.07 -29.20
N LEU A 117 1.66 -13.50 -30.06
CA LEU A 117 0.26 -13.07 -30.07
C LEU A 117 -0.58 -13.93 -29.11
N VAL A 118 -1.53 -13.31 -28.43
CA VAL A 118 -2.40 -13.98 -27.45
C VAL A 118 -3.84 -13.53 -27.58
N LYS A 119 -4.76 -14.44 -27.30
CA LYS A 119 -6.18 -14.13 -27.13
C LYS A 119 -6.42 -13.56 -25.75
N THR A 120 -7.31 -12.58 -25.66
CA THR A 120 -7.75 -11.98 -24.41
C THR A 120 -9.26 -11.83 -24.40
N PRO A 121 -9.92 -11.78 -23.24
CA PRO A 121 -11.37 -11.55 -23.17
C PRO A 121 -11.81 -10.17 -23.65
N TRP A 122 -10.87 -9.27 -23.90
CA TRP A 122 -11.14 -7.86 -24.19
C TRP A 122 -11.17 -7.52 -25.68
N PHE A 123 -10.67 -8.45 -26.53
CA PHE A 123 -10.60 -8.26 -27.98
C PHE A 123 -10.98 -9.53 -28.70
N ASP A 124 -11.68 -9.39 -29.83
CA ASP A 124 -12.05 -10.51 -30.71
C ASP A 124 -10.89 -10.97 -31.62
N TYR A 125 -9.74 -10.31 -31.53
CA TYR A 125 -8.52 -10.60 -32.31
C TYR A 125 -7.31 -10.77 -31.38
N ASP A 126 -6.30 -11.45 -31.90
CA ASP A 126 -5.06 -11.69 -31.17
C ASP A 126 -4.24 -10.40 -31.07
N ILE A 127 -3.73 -10.10 -29.88
CA ILE A 127 -2.89 -8.92 -29.61
C ILE A 127 -1.50 -9.33 -29.11
N PRO A 128 -0.49 -8.45 -29.23
CA PRO A 128 0.83 -8.70 -28.68
C PRO A 128 0.79 -9.01 -27.18
N PHE A 129 1.59 -9.99 -26.75
CA PHE A 129 1.65 -10.43 -25.35
C PHE A 129 1.95 -9.26 -24.40
N THR A 130 2.88 -8.38 -24.78
CA THR A 130 3.25 -7.19 -23.98
C THR A 130 2.04 -6.29 -23.76
N GLN A 131 1.27 -6.03 -24.80
CA GLN A 131 0.05 -5.22 -24.72
C GLN A 131 -1.01 -5.88 -23.84
N ALA A 132 -1.21 -7.20 -23.99
CA ALA A 132 -2.15 -7.95 -23.14
C ALA A 132 -1.76 -7.91 -21.66
N ALA A 133 -0.48 -8.05 -21.35
CA ALA A 133 0.05 -7.96 -19.99
C ALA A 133 -0.16 -6.56 -19.37
N GLU A 134 0.06 -5.51 -20.16
CA GLU A 134 -0.23 -4.13 -19.72
C GLU A 134 -1.70 -3.91 -19.41
N ILE A 135 -2.59 -4.29 -20.32
CA ILE A 135 -4.04 -4.13 -20.16
C ILE A 135 -4.52 -4.90 -18.93
N GLY A 136 -4.10 -6.16 -18.79
CA GLY A 136 -4.43 -6.97 -17.62
C GLY A 136 -3.96 -6.34 -16.30
N THR A 137 -2.73 -5.81 -16.28
CA THR A 137 -2.18 -5.14 -15.10
C THR A 137 -2.95 -3.86 -14.78
N ARG A 138 -3.26 -3.03 -15.78
CA ARG A 138 -4.08 -1.82 -15.60
C ARG A 138 -5.49 -2.14 -15.10
N LYS A 139 -6.12 -3.22 -15.56
CA LYS A 139 -7.43 -3.65 -15.06
C LYS A 139 -7.39 -4.04 -13.59
N VAL A 140 -6.33 -4.74 -13.13
CA VAL A 140 -6.15 -5.01 -11.70
C VAL A 140 -6.03 -3.72 -10.91
N ILE A 141 -5.22 -2.79 -11.38
CA ILE A 141 -5.02 -1.49 -10.73
C ILE A 141 -6.32 -0.69 -10.70
N ASN A 142 -7.03 -0.57 -11.81
CA ASN A 142 -8.17 0.33 -11.95
C ASN A 142 -9.46 -0.24 -11.35
N ASP A 143 -9.79 -1.48 -11.74
CA ASP A 143 -11.16 -1.98 -11.63
C ASP A 143 -11.34 -2.98 -10.48
N HIS A 144 -10.29 -3.71 -10.11
CA HIS A 144 -10.45 -4.90 -9.29
C HIS A 144 -9.88 -4.81 -7.87
N SER A 145 -9.02 -3.86 -7.56
CA SER A 145 -8.36 -3.76 -6.26
C SER A 145 -8.85 -2.58 -5.42
N THR A 146 -9.00 -2.79 -4.11
CA THR A 146 -9.17 -1.74 -3.11
C THR A 146 -7.84 -1.26 -2.55
N ILE A 147 -6.85 -2.15 -2.53
CA ILE A 147 -5.49 -1.94 -2.02
C ILE A 147 -4.49 -2.43 -3.06
N GLY A 148 -3.42 -1.67 -3.28
CA GLY A 148 -2.30 -2.06 -4.13
C GLY A 148 -1.10 -2.60 -3.34
N ILE A 149 -0.50 -3.68 -3.81
CA ILE A 149 0.83 -4.12 -3.36
C ILE A 149 1.71 -4.22 -4.60
N VAL A 150 2.67 -3.31 -4.70
CA VAL A 150 3.67 -3.34 -5.77
C VAL A 150 4.83 -4.22 -5.34
N VAL A 151 5.14 -5.26 -6.10
CA VAL A 151 6.32 -6.08 -5.83
C VAL A 151 7.38 -5.78 -6.87
N THR A 152 8.51 -5.26 -6.42
CA THR A 152 9.73 -5.06 -7.22
C THR A 152 10.92 -5.80 -6.59
N THR A 153 12.12 -5.65 -7.13
CA THR A 153 13.31 -6.34 -6.61
C THR A 153 14.56 -5.48 -6.71
N ASP A 154 15.53 -5.75 -5.85
CA ASP A 154 16.88 -5.22 -5.91
C ASP A 154 17.78 -5.92 -6.99
N GLY A 155 17.21 -6.89 -7.72
CA GLY A 155 17.90 -7.68 -8.72
C GLY A 155 18.56 -8.97 -8.19
N THR A 156 18.36 -9.30 -6.90
CA THR A 156 18.92 -10.53 -6.30
C THR A 156 18.01 -11.76 -6.44
N ILE A 157 16.75 -11.58 -6.87
CA ILE A 157 15.72 -12.64 -6.93
C ILE A 157 15.76 -13.43 -8.24
N GLY A 158 16.31 -12.88 -9.29
CA GLY A 158 16.33 -13.51 -10.62
C GLY A 158 17.58 -13.22 -11.40
N GLU A 159 17.53 -13.50 -12.71
CA GLU A 159 18.65 -13.29 -13.62
C GLU A 159 18.76 -11.83 -14.11
N ILE A 160 17.67 -11.05 -14.01
CA ILE A 160 17.61 -9.66 -14.47
C ILE A 160 18.14 -8.75 -13.37
N LYS A 161 19.08 -7.88 -13.72
CA LYS A 161 19.67 -6.92 -12.77
C LYS A 161 18.72 -5.75 -12.49
N ARG A 162 18.90 -5.10 -11.34
CA ARG A 162 18.09 -3.97 -10.87
C ARG A 162 17.76 -2.91 -11.94
N PRO A 163 18.69 -2.42 -12.79
CA PRO A 163 18.38 -1.40 -13.79
C PRO A 163 17.26 -1.79 -14.75
N GLY A 164 17.11 -3.08 -15.09
CA GLY A 164 16.05 -3.56 -15.98
C GLY A 164 14.63 -3.40 -15.43
N TYR A 165 14.49 -3.28 -14.11
CA TYR A 165 13.16 -3.17 -13.46
C TYR A 165 12.67 -1.74 -13.31
N ILE A 166 13.55 -0.72 -13.33
CA ILE A 166 13.25 0.65 -12.92
C ILE A 166 12.12 1.27 -13.76
N ALA A 167 12.15 1.09 -15.08
CA ALA A 167 11.14 1.67 -15.98
C ALA A 167 9.72 1.10 -15.70
N ALA A 168 9.59 -0.22 -15.63
CA ALA A 168 8.33 -0.90 -15.37
C ALA A 168 7.83 -0.69 -13.93
N GLU A 169 8.74 -0.58 -12.96
CA GLU A 169 8.45 -0.22 -11.59
C GLU A 169 7.84 1.18 -11.49
N LYS A 170 8.50 2.17 -12.10
CA LYS A 170 8.01 3.55 -12.14
C LYS A 170 6.64 3.63 -12.80
N GLN A 171 6.45 2.95 -13.94
CA GLN A 171 5.17 2.89 -14.63
C GLN A 171 4.06 2.35 -13.71
N THR A 172 4.33 1.26 -12.97
CA THR A 172 3.38 0.69 -12.02
C THR A 172 2.98 1.68 -10.92
N ILE A 173 3.98 2.34 -10.33
CA ILE A 173 3.79 3.30 -9.24
C ILE A 173 3.01 4.53 -9.74
N ASP A 174 3.35 5.05 -10.90
CA ASP A 174 2.68 6.21 -11.48
C ASP A 174 1.20 5.93 -11.81
N GLU A 175 0.87 4.73 -12.28
CA GLU A 175 -0.53 4.32 -12.54
C GLU A 175 -1.34 4.26 -11.23
N LEU A 176 -0.80 3.68 -10.15
CA LEU A 176 -1.46 3.63 -8.85
C LEU A 176 -1.66 5.03 -8.25
N LYS A 177 -0.66 5.91 -8.35
CA LYS A 177 -0.74 7.28 -7.85
C LYS A 177 -1.82 8.10 -8.56
N LYS A 178 -1.96 7.97 -9.88
CA LYS A 178 -3.01 8.66 -10.66
C LYS A 178 -4.41 8.36 -10.15
N LEU A 179 -4.61 7.17 -9.58
CA LEU A 179 -5.92 6.72 -9.08
C LEU A 179 -6.15 7.08 -7.61
N GLY A 180 -5.12 7.53 -6.90
CA GLY A 180 -5.21 7.81 -5.47
C GLY A 180 -5.53 6.57 -4.61
N LYS A 181 -5.25 5.36 -5.12
CA LYS A 181 -5.44 4.13 -4.34
C LYS A 181 -4.32 3.95 -3.31
N PRO A 182 -4.63 3.50 -2.09
CA PRO A 182 -3.60 3.20 -1.09
C PRO A 182 -2.78 2.00 -1.55
N PHE A 183 -1.45 2.12 -1.52
CA PHE A 183 -0.54 1.05 -1.89
C PHE A 183 0.81 1.18 -1.19
N VAL A 184 1.52 0.06 -1.11
CA VAL A 184 2.91 -0.01 -0.65
C VAL A 184 3.76 -0.71 -1.69
N VAL A 185 5.06 -0.45 -1.67
CA VAL A 185 6.04 -1.13 -2.52
C VAL A 185 6.83 -2.13 -1.68
N LEU A 186 6.88 -3.38 -2.11
CA LEU A 186 7.72 -4.42 -1.54
C LEU A 186 8.98 -4.56 -2.40
N LEU A 187 10.13 -4.27 -1.81
CA LEU A 187 11.43 -4.50 -2.42
C LEU A 187 11.87 -5.93 -2.07
N ASN A 188 11.59 -6.87 -2.98
CA ASN A 188 11.91 -8.28 -2.79
C ASN A 188 13.42 -8.52 -2.98
N SER A 189 14.07 -9.00 -1.93
CA SER A 189 15.50 -9.22 -1.84
C SER A 189 15.83 -10.55 -1.16
N THR A 190 16.92 -11.18 -1.57
CA THR A 190 17.46 -12.33 -0.82
C THR A 190 18.09 -11.92 0.53
N LYS A 191 18.43 -10.62 0.68
CA LYS A 191 19.02 -10.04 1.90
C LYS A 191 18.28 -8.78 2.35
N PRO A 192 17.00 -8.86 2.74
CA PRO A 192 16.15 -7.69 3.02
C PRO A 192 16.68 -6.82 4.17
N TYR A 193 17.46 -7.39 5.08
CA TYR A 193 18.01 -6.70 6.26
C TYR A 193 19.44 -6.17 6.05
N SER A 194 20.00 -6.23 4.83
CA SER A 194 21.32 -5.65 4.55
C SER A 194 21.25 -4.13 4.48
N ASP A 195 22.34 -3.45 4.84
CA ASP A 195 22.44 -1.99 4.77
C ASP A 195 22.22 -1.47 3.33
N GLU A 196 22.68 -2.24 2.34
CA GLU A 196 22.51 -1.92 0.91
C GLU A 196 21.04 -1.92 0.51
N THR A 197 20.28 -2.97 0.89
CA THR A 197 18.85 -3.06 0.58
C THR A 197 18.06 -2.01 1.36
N ALA A 198 18.41 -1.76 2.62
CA ALA A 198 17.77 -0.72 3.43
C ALA A 198 18.03 0.69 2.87
N ARG A 199 19.23 0.97 2.36
CA ARG A 199 19.55 2.23 1.68
C ARG A 199 18.74 2.37 0.40
N LEU A 200 18.72 1.35 -0.46
CA LEU A 200 17.94 1.36 -1.70
C LEU A 200 16.45 1.59 -1.42
N ALA A 201 15.89 0.93 -0.40
CA ALA A 201 14.48 1.13 -0.02
C ALA A 201 14.19 2.57 0.39
N ARG A 202 15.10 3.23 1.12
CA ARG A 202 14.97 4.65 1.50
C ARG A 202 15.04 5.56 0.27
N GLU A 203 16.05 5.39 -0.59
CA GLU A 203 16.19 6.16 -1.82
C GLU A 203 14.96 6.04 -2.72
N MET A 204 14.39 4.85 -2.83
CA MET A 204 13.15 4.60 -3.56
C MET A 204 11.96 5.29 -2.88
N SER A 205 11.86 5.20 -1.55
CA SER A 205 10.76 5.83 -0.79
C SER A 205 10.77 7.34 -0.95
N GLU A 206 11.93 7.98 -0.87
CA GLU A 206 12.12 9.41 -1.09
C GLU A 206 11.81 9.80 -2.55
N SER A 207 12.34 9.06 -3.52
CA SER A 207 12.15 9.34 -4.95
C SER A 207 10.71 9.19 -5.40
N TYR A 208 10.02 8.16 -4.92
CA TYR A 208 8.63 7.89 -5.27
C TYR A 208 7.61 8.50 -4.31
N GLY A 209 8.01 8.98 -3.13
CA GLY A 209 7.09 9.52 -2.12
C GLY A 209 6.06 8.48 -1.62
N VAL A 210 6.45 7.20 -1.56
CA VAL A 210 5.61 6.07 -1.12
C VAL A 210 6.39 5.15 -0.18
N SER A 211 5.68 4.41 0.66
CA SER A 211 6.33 3.44 1.56
C SER A 211 6.95 2.28 0.78
N VAL A 212 8.25 2.08 0.95
CA VAL A 212 9.00 0.95 0.38
C VAL A 212 9.50 0.06 1.50
N LEU A 213 9.12 -1.22 1.47
CA LEU A 213 9.45 -2.22 2.49
C LEU A 213 10.39 -3.27 1.91
N PRO A 214 11.62 -3.41 2.41
CA PRO A 214 12.47 -4.53 2.03
C PRO A 214 11.95 -5.82 2.67
N VAL A 215 11.72 -6.84 1.85
CA VAL A 215 11.19 -8.14 2.27
C VAL A 215 11.86 -9.28 1.50
N ASN A 216 11.77 -10.49 2.03
CA ASN A 216 11.99 -11.71 1.27
C ASN A 216 10.65 -12.43 1.11
N CYS A 217 10.06 -12.37 -0.09
CA CYS A 217 8.74 -12.92 -0.34
C CYS A 217 8.65 -14.44 -0.11
N GLU A 218 9.76 -15.16 -0.28
CA GLU A 218 9.81 -16.61 -0.03
C GLU A 218 9.82 -16.96 1.47
N GLN A 219 10.46 -16.10 2.27
CA GLN A 219 10.65 -16.29 3.71
C GLN A 219 9.72 -15.44 4.58
N LEU A 220 8.66 -14.87 4.01
CA LEU A 220 7.68 -14.07 4.75
C LEU A 220 7.12 -14.85 5.95
N LYS A 221 6.98 -14.13 7.07
CA LYS A 221 6.34 -14.56 8.30
C LYS A 221 5.03 -13.82 8.52
N LYS A 222 4.24 -14.27 9.49
CA LYS A 222 2.97 -13.63 9.84
C LYS A 222 3.17 -12.17 10.30
N GLU A 223 4.25 -11.92 11.04
CA GLU A 223 4.64 -10.59 11.51
C GLU A 223 4.95 -9.63 10.35
N ASP A 224 5.61 -10.13 9.29
CA ASP A 224 5.91 -9.33 8.09
C ASP A 224 4.62 -8.94 7.37
N VAL A 225 3.65 -9.88 7.26
CA VAL A 225 2.33 -9.59 6.67
C VAL A 225 1.60 -8.53 7.48
N PHE A 226 1.64 -8.61 8.81
CA PHE A 226 1.05 -7.61 9.69
C PHE A 226 1.67 -6.22 9.45
N HIS A 227 2.99 -6.12 9.38
CA HIS A 227 3.69 -4.87 9.11
C HIS A 227 3.37 -4.31 7.72
N ILE A 228 3.24 -5.16 6.69
CA ILE A 228 2.82 -4.74 5.36
C ILE A 228 1.43 -4.11 5.42
N LEU A 229 0.47 -4.74 6.08
CA LEU A 229 -0.89 -4.24 6.23
C LEU A 229 -0.94 -2.95 7.06
N GLU A 230 -0.14 -2.84 8.12
CA GLU A 230 0.02 -1.60 8.89
C GLU A 230 0.52 -0.45 8.02
N ARG A 231 1.50 -0.71 7.15
CA ARG A 231 2.00 0.30 6.22
C ARG A 231 0.98 0.71 5.18
N VAL A 232 0.19 -0.25 4.68
CA VAL A 232 -0.94 0.04 3.78
C VAL A 232 -1.94 0.99 4.44
N LEU A 233 -2.28 0.78 5.72
CA LEU A 233 -3.17 1.69 6.46
C LEU A 233 -2.65 3.13 6.52
N LYS A 234 -1.35 3.30 6.65
CA LYS A 234 -0.71 4.62 6.65
C LYS A 234 -0.77 5.34 5.29
N GLU A 235 -1.00 4.61 4.20
CA GLU A 235 -1.19 5.17 2.86
C GLU A 235 -2.66 5.53 2.55
N PHE A 236 -3.61 5.28 3.48
CA PHE A 236 -4.97 5.77 3.32
C PHE A 236 -5.05 7.28 3.55
N PRO A 237 -5.99 7.97 2.88
CA PRO A 237 -6.15 9.42 3.05
C PRO A 237 -6.63 9.78 4.45
N VAL A 238 -6.23 10.97 4.92
CA VAL A 238 -6.85 11.62 6.07
C VAL A 238 -8.21 12.18 5.63
N THR A 239 -9.26 11.88 6.38
CA THR A 239 -10.63 12.32 6.11
C THR A 239 -11.02 13.55 6.95
N GLU A 240 -10.50 13.63 8.17
CA GLU A 240 -10.85 14.68 9.13
C GLU A 240 -9.66 14.96 10.07
N MET A 241 -9.46 16.24 10.39
CA MET A 241 -8.49 16.65 11.40
C MET A 241 -9.14 17.59 12.41
N ASP A 242 -9.14 17.18 13.68
CA ASP A 242 -9.68 17.95 14.80
C ASP A 242 -8.54 18.63 15.57
N PHE A 243 -8.50 19.97 15.58
CA PHE A 243 -7.50 20.73 16.31
C PHE A 243 -8.04 21.15 17.68
N HIS A 244 -7.51 20.57 18.74
CA HIS A 244 -7.85 20.89 20.12
C HIS A 244 -6.93 22.01 20.60
N ILE A 245 -7.50 23.19 20.84
CA ILE A 245 -6.82 24.39 21.34
C ILE A 245 -7.13 24.61 22.82
N PRO A 246 -6.28 25.36 23.58
CA PRO A 246 -6.57 25.72 24.95
C PRO A 246 -7.90 26.49 25.09
N LYS A 247 -8.69 26.19 26.13
CA LYS A 247 -10.01 26.82 26.37
C LYS A 247 -9.98 28.34 26.42
N TRP A 248 -8.93 28.92 26.98
CA TRP A 248 -8.78 30.37 27.01
C TRP A 248 -8.65 31.00 25.63
N LEU A 249 -8.05 30.27 24.68
CA LEU A 249 -7.93 30.71 23.30
C LEU A 249 -9.25 30.55 22.53
N GLU A 250 -10.08 29.57 22.90
CA GLU A 250 -11.41 29.38 22.29
C GLU A 250 -12.31 30.61 22.48
N ILE A 251 -12.22 31.26 23.65
CA ILE A 251 -13.05 32.42 24.02
C ILE A 251 -12.69 33.68 23.22
N LEU A 252 -11.46 33.78 22.71
CA LEU A 252 -11.03 34.92 21.91
C LEU A 252 -11.79 35.03 20.58
N PRO A 253 -12.07 36.25 20.13
CA PRO A 253 -12.65 36.47 18.81
C PRO A 253 -11.79 35.86 17.70
N SER A 254 -12.41 35.38 16.63
CA SER A 254 -11.67 34.80 15.46
C SER A 254 -10.70 35.78 14.80
N THR A 255 -10.94 37.09 15.00
CA THR A 255 -10.08 38.17 14.51
C THR A 255 -8.88 38.45 15.41
N HIS A 256 -8.83 37.86 16.60
CA HIS A 256 -7.68 38.04 17.51
C HIS A 256 -6.43 37.42 16.87
N TRP A 257 -5.33 38.18 16.85
CA TRP A 257 -4.10 37.81 16.14
C TRP A 257 -3.56 36.43 16.52
N LEU A 258 -3.62 36.09 17.84
CA LEU A 258 -3.13 34.81 18.34
C LEU A 258 -3.98 33.63 17.82
N LYS A 259 -5.31 33.76 17.82
CA LYS A 259 -6.21 32.75 17.28
C LYS A 259 -6.06 32.64 15.76
N ALA A 260 -5.83 33.75 15.08
CA ALA A 260 -5.57 33.77 13.65
C ALA A 260 -4.28 33.00 13.27
N GLN A 261 -3.20 33.11 14.09
CA GLN A 261 -1.98 32.34 13.87
C GLN A 261 -2.20 30.85 14.00
N VAL A 262 -2.94 30.38 15.03
CA VAL A 262 -3.26 28.95 15.18
C VAL A 262 -4.10 28.45 14.03
N ILE A 263 -5.10 29.23 13.59
CA ILE A 263 -5.92 28.89 12.42
C ILE A 263 -5.05 28.77 11.16
N GLN A 264 -4.09 29.69 10.98
CA GLN A 264 -3.20 29.65 9.83
C GLN A 264 -2.26 28.42 9.90
N ALA A 265 -1.71 28.08 11.05
CA ALA A 265 -0.88 26.90 11.24
C ALA A 265 -1.68 25.61 10.94
N ALA A 266 -2.92 25.50 11.45
CA ALA A 266 -3.80 24.40 11.15
C ALA A 266 -4.10 24.26 9.64
N ARG A 267 -4.35 25.39 8.96
CA ARG A 267 -4.54 25.41 7.50
C ARG A 267 -3.29 24.94 6.73
N ASN A 268 -2.11 25.34 7.18
CA ASN A 268 -0.85 24.90 6.57
C ASN A 268 -0.68 23.39 6.67
N VAL A 269 -1.00 22.80 7.83
CA VAL A 269 -0.98 21.34 8.03
C VAL A 269 -1.98 20.67 7.09
N ILE A 270 -3.25 21.11 7.08
CA ILE A 270 -4.31 20.51 6.26
C ILE A 270 -3.98 20.55 4.77
N GLN A 271 -3.32 21.61 4.30
CA GLN A 271 -2.95 21.71 2.89
C GLN A 271 -1.85 20.76 2.45
N LYS A 272 -1.01 20.29 3.38
CA LYS A 272 0.12 19.40 3.11
C LYS A 272 -0.16 17.95 3.42
N VAL A 273 -0.98 17.69 4.45
CA VAL A 273 -1.36 16.34 4.85
C VAL A 273 -2.40 15.78 3.87
N THR A 274 -2.03 14.70 3.20
CA THR A 274 -2.94 13.94 2.33
C THR A 274 -3.20 12.54 2.85
N HIS A 275 -2.20 11.89 3.42
CA HIS A 275 -2.26 10.52 3.93
C HIS A 275 -1.95 10.46 5.42
N MET A 276 -2.37 9.39 6.07
CA MET A 276 -2.13 9.18 7.50
C MET A 276 -0.64 9.20 7.88
N LYS A 277 0.25 8.81 6.96
CA LYS A 277 1.71 8.85 7.17
C LYS A 277 2.28 10.26 7.27
N ASP A 278 1.66 11.24 6.60
CA ASP A 278 2.19 12.60 6.47
C ASP A 278 1.98 13.42 7.77
N VAL A 279 1.04 12.98 8.61
CA VAL A 279 0.57 13.74 9.78
C VAL A 279 1.69 14.07 10.76
N SER A 280 2.49 13.07 11.14
CA SER A 280 3.53 13.28 12.18
C SER A 280 4.57 14.27 11.73
N GLU A 281 5.06 14.15 10.49
CA GLU A 281 6.10 15.02 9.94
C GLU A 281 5.62 16.46 9.79
N GLU A 282 4.41 16.66 9.29
CA GLU A 282 3.86 17.99 9.07
C GLU A 282 3.52 18.72 10.37
N LEU A 283 3.13 17.99 11.42
CA LEU A 283 2.91 18.58 12.75
C LEU A 283 4.22 19.01 13.41
N GLU A 284 5.29 18.24 13.28
CA GLU A 284 6.61 18.57 13.82
C GLU A 284 7.20 19.85 13.24
N GLN A 285 6.82 20.23 12.01
CA GLN A 285 7.27 21.46 11.34
C GLN A 285 6.55 22.72 11.81
N GLN A 286 5.45 22.61 12.59
CA GLN A 286 4.62 23.74 13.00
C GLN A 286 5.04 24.37 14.35
N HIS A 287 6.31 24.71 14.50
CA HIS A 287 6.81 25.49 15.64
C HIS A 287 6.85 26.98 15.28
N THR A 288 6.27 27.81 16.14
CA THR A 288 6.33 29.27 16.04
C THR A 288 6.59 29.87 17.43
N ASP A 289 6.84 31.16 17.51
CA ASP A 289 7.01 31.84 18.80
C ASP A 289 5.77 31.73 19.72
N THR A 290 4.60 31.46 19.14
CA THR A 290 3.32 31.36 19.86
C THR A 290 2.85 29.94 20.06
N ILE A 291 3.14 29.03 19.12
CA ILE A 291 2.77 27.61 19.16
C ILE A 291 3.98 26.83 19.62
N ARG A 292 3.91 26.30 20.84
CA ARG A 292 4.98 25.49 21.43
C ARG A 292 5.12 24.14 20.74
N SER A 293 3.99 23.47 20.49
CA SER A 293 3.95 22.20 19.75
C SER A 293 2.56 21.88 19.22
N MET A 294 2.53 21.05 18.16
CA MET A 294 1.34 20.36 17.71
C MET A 294 1.61 18.85 17.78
N ASN A 295 0.83 18.14 18.60
CA ASN A 295 1.02 16.74 18.88
C ASN A 295 -0.21 15.92 18.50
N ILE A 296 -0.02 14.69 18.05
CA ILE A 296 -1.13 13.76 17.83
C ILE A 296 -1.72 13.38 19.18
N ARG A 297 -2.99 13.71 19.40
CA ARG A 297 -3.76 13.32 20.57
C ARG A 297 -4.33 11.91 20.42
N ASN A 298 -4.92 11.64 19.26
CA ASN A 298 -5.44 10.34 18.85
C ASN A 298 -5.40 10.22 17.33
N MET A 299 -5.27 9.00 16.84
CA MET A 299 -5.27 8.69 15.42
C MET A 299 -6.18 7.47 15.20
N GLN A 300 -7.28 7.68 14.50
CA GLN A 300 -8.26 6.64 14.18
C GLN A 300 -8.01 6.16 12.75
N MET A 301 -7.29 5.05 12.62
CA MET A 301 -6.92 4.50 11.30
C MET A 301 -8.15 3.99 10.53
N ALA A 302 -9.16 3.49 11.23
CA ALA A 302 -10.39 2.93 10.65
C ALA A 302 -11.16 3.91 9.77
N ASP A 303 -11.28 5.16 10.18
CA ASP A 303 -12.06 6.20 9.50
C ASP A 303 -11.24 7.42 9.05
N GLY A 304 -9.93 7.42 9.33
CA GLY A 304 -9.00 8.46 8.87
C GLY A 304 -9.07 9.76 9.63
N ARG A 305 -9.50 9.71 10.88
CA ARG A 305 -9.59 10.88 11.73
C ARG A 305 -8.34 11.06 12.55
N VAL A 306 -7.91 12.30 12.69
CA VAL A 306 -6.75 12.68 13.49
C VAL A 306 -7.10 13.81 14.44
N GLY A 307 -6.98 13.57 15.74
CA GLY A 307 -7.05 14.61 16.76
C GLY A 307 -5.67 15.18 17.03
N VAL A 308 -5.52 16.48 16.89
CA VAL A 308 -4.28 17.23 17.13
C VAL A 308 -4.43 18.10 18.36
N GLN A 309 -3.53 17.96 19.32
CA GLN A 309 -3.42 18.85 20.46
C GLN A 309 -2.48 20.00 20.10
N VAL A 310 -2.96 21.22 20.23
CA VAL A 310 -2.16 22.44 20.04
C VAL A 310 -1.76 23.00 21.41
N ASP A 311 -0.46 23.05 21.69
CA ASP A 311 0.10 23.60 22.90
C ASP A 311 0.66 24.99 22.61
N MET A 312 0.22 25.98 23.39
CA MET A 312 0.65 27.36 23.28
C MET A 312 1.74 27.68 24.33
N ASP A 313 2.52 28.71 24.07
CA ASP A 313 3.42 29.24 25.11
C ASP A 313 2.61 29.91 26.25
N ASP A 314 2.89 29.49 27.47
CA ASP A 314 2.15 29.90 28.66
C ASP A 314 2.26 31.43 28.94
N SER A 315 3.27 32.11 28.42
CA SER A 315 3.43 33.56 28.55
C SER A 315 2.25 34.34 27.96
N TYR A 316 1.63 33.83 26.91
CA TYR A 316 0.47 34.48 26.25
C TYR A 316 -0.79 34.37 27.10
N TYR A 317 -0.97 33.30 27.85
CA TYR A 317 -2.09 33.18 28.79
C TYR A 317 -2.10 34.34 29.81
N TYR A 318 -0.95 34.64 30.40
CA TYR A 318 -0.82 35.71 31.39
C TYR A 318 -0.87 37.12 30.80
N GLN A 319 -0.61 37.29 29.50
CA GLN A 319 -0.73 38.58 28.83
C GLN A 319 -2.17 38.93 28.43
N ILE A 320 -3.06 37.94 28.35
CA ILE A 320 -4.45 38.11 27.94
C ILE A 320 -5.40 38.25 29.13
N LEU A 321 -5.05 37.71 30.27
CA LEU A 321 -5.77 37.91 31.55
C LEU A 321 -5.55 39.31 32.10
#